data_0c331f801a3845eb577dd5d6b93266f4
#
_entry.id   0c331f801a3845eb577dd5d6b93266f4
#
_cell.length_a   1.000
_cell.length_b   1.000
_cell.length_c   1.000
_cell.angle_alpha   90.00
_cell.angle_beta   90.00
_cell.angle_gamma   90.00
#
_symmetry.space_group_name_H-M   'P 1'
#
loop_
_entity.id
_entity.type
_entity.pdbx_description
1 polymer ?
#
loop_
_entity_poly.entity_id
_entity_poly.type
_entity_poly.pdbx_seq_one_letter_code
_entity_poly.pdbx_strand_id
1 'polypeptide(L)'
;MFDLSPRVEDLKNKLEGFMDEHIYPNEALFYEQVKQNKWGHPAILEELKEEARNQGLWNLFLPESERGAGLTNEEYAHLCEIMGRVSFAGEVFNCNAPDTGNMETIERYGNDEQKEQWLKPLLAGEIRSCFSMTEPDVASSDATNIQCEIRREGDEYVINGTKWWSSGAMNEHC
;
A
#
# COMPACT_ATOMS: atom_id res chain seq x y z
N MET A 1 -13.84 0.52 25.16
CA MET A 1 -12.41 0.91 24.97
C MET A 1 -11.69 -0.42 24.82
N PHE A 2 -11.07 -0.67 23.69
CA PHE A 2 -10.35 -1.93 23.47
C PHE A 2 -9.04 -1.83 24.27
N ASP A 3 -8.75 -2.85 25.06
CA ASP A 3 -7.47 -2.93 25.78
C ASP A 3 -6.41 -3.41 24.78
N LEU A 4 -5.55 -2.48 24.36
CA LEU A 4 -4.42 -2.79 23.47
C LEU A 4 -3.40 -3.65 24.21
N SER A 5 -2.79 -4.59 23.49
CA SER A 5 -1.64 -5.30 24.05
C SER A 5 -0.45 -4.34 24.25
N PRO A 6 0.44 -4.59 25.24
CA PRO A 6 1.62 -3.74 25.45
C PRO A 6 2.48 -3.56 24.20
N ARG A 7 2.52 -4.59 23.33
CA ARG A 7 3.21 -4.52 22.04
C ARG A 7 2.58 -3.50 21.09
N VAL A 8 1.26 -3.48 21.01
CA VAL A 8 0.53 -2.54 20.13
C VAL A 8 0.62 -1.12 20.66
N GLU A 9 0.59 -0.94 21.99
CA GLU A 9 0.83 0.37 22.61
C GLU A 9 2.24 0.89 22.32
N ASP A 10 3.26 0.04 22.37
CA ASP A 10 4.63 0.40 22.02
C ASP A 10 4.75 0.82 20.54
N LEU A 11 4.17 0.03 19.62
CA LEU A 11 4.14 0.38 18.19
C LEU A 11 3.39 1.68 17.92
N LYS A 12 2.28 1.90 18.61
CA LYS A 12 1.51 3.14 18.52
C LYS A 12 2.35 4.34 18.96
N ASN A 13 3.01 4.25 20.12
CA ASN A 13 3.85 5.32 20.62
C ASN A 13 5.04 5.61 19.70
N LYS A 14 5.67 4.58 19.13
CA LYS A 14 6.73 4.74 18.14
C LYS A 14 6.22 5.43 16.87
N LEU A 15 5.06 5.01 16.39
CA LEU A 15 4.46 5.60 15.20
C LEU A 15 4.07 7.07 15.43
N GLU A 16 3.49 7.42 16.58
CA GLU A 16 3.18 8.80 16.93
C GLU A 16 4.46 9.66 17.02
N GLY A 17 5.52 9.15 17.66
CA GLY A 17 6.83 9.81 17.67
C GLY A 17 7.40 10.03 16.28
N PHE A 18 7.31 9.03 15.40
CA PHE A 18 7.73 9.15 14.01
C PHE A 18 6.93 10.21 13.25
N MET A 19 5.61 10.26 13.44
CA MET A 19 4.77 11.29 12.84
C MET A 19 5.19 12.70 13.27
N ASP A 20 5.45 12.89 14.56
CA ASP A 20 5.85 14.19 15.13
C ASP A 20 7.24 14.62 14.64
N GLU A 21 8.20 13.69 14.60
CA GLU A 21 9.60 14.01 14.30
C GLU A 21 9.90 14.09 12.80
N HIS A 22 9.21 13.28 11.99
CA HIS A 22 9.57 13.07 10.58
C HIS A 22 8.45 13.41 9.58
N ILE A 23 7.18 13.14 9.89
CA ILE A 23 6.10 13.33 8.92
C ILE A 23 5.61 14.78 8.91
N TYR A 24 5.13 15.29 10.04
CA TYR A 24 4.55 16.63 10.10
C TYR A 24 5.53 17.74 9.68
N PRO A 25 6.82 17.70 10.08
CA PRO A 25 7.78 18.73 9.64
C PRO A 25 8.06 18.72 8.14
N ASN A 26 7.89 17.58 7.48
CA ASN A 26 8.21 17.41 6.06
C ASN A 26 6.98 17.48 5.13
N GLU A 27 5.79 17.72 5.66
CA GLU A 27 4.57 17.77 4.86
C GLU A 27 4.62 18.87 3.77
N ALA A 28 5.09 20.05 4.11
CA ALA A 28 5.23 21.15 3.16
C ALA A 28 6.23 20.83 2.04
N LEU A 29 7.37 20.23 2.38
CA LEU A 29 8.40 19.81 1.42
C LEU A 29 7.87 18.73 0.46
N PHE A 30 7.14 17.73 1.00
CA PHE A 30 6.51 16.70 0.18
C PHE A 30 5.60 17.31 -0.90
N TYR A 31 4.69 18.21 -0.53
CA TYR A 31 3.79 18.83 -1.51
C TYR A 31 4.50 19.76 -2.48
N GLU A 32 5.61 20.39 -2.09
CA GLU A 32 6.44 21.16 -3.01
C GLU A 32 7.07 20.28 -4.06
N GLN A 33 7.66 19.14 -3.67
CA GLN A 33 8.26 18.19 -4.61
C GLN A 33 7.22 17.55 -5.55
N VAL A 34 6.02 17.21 -5.05
CA VAL A 34 4.91 16.72 -5.90
C VAL A 34 4.49 17.76 -6.95
N LYS A 35 4.49 19.06 -6.63
CA LYS A 35 4.20 20.12 -7.62
C LYS A 35 5.25 20.21 -8.72
N GLN A 36 6.51 19.92 -8.38
CA GLN A 36 7.62 19.96 -9.36
C GLN A 36 7.58 18.75 -10.31
N ASN A 37 7.18 17.59 -9.81
CA ASN A 37 7.03 16.36 -10.61
C ASN A 37 5.81 15.55 -10.15
N LYS A 38 4.67 15.81 -10.77
CA LYS A 38 3.38 15.23 -10.38
C LYS A 38 3.33 13.69 -10.43
N TRP A 39 4.10 13.08 -11.31
CA TRP A 39 4.07 11.63 -11.54
C TRP A 39 5.33 10.91 -11.08
N GLY A 40 6.32 11.67 -10.63
CA GLY A 40 7.55 11.12 -10.07
C GLY A 40 7.46 10.87 -8.58
N HIS A 41 8.53 10.33 -8.04
CA HIS A 41 8.69 10.11 -6.60
C HIS A 41 9.31 11.34 -5.93
N PRO A 42 8.67 11.93 -4.92
CA PRO A 42 9.30 12.94 -4.08
C PRO A 42 10.52 12.35 -3.35
N ALA A 43 11.67 13.01 -3.43
CA ALA A 43 12.89 12.53 -2.78
C ALA A 43 12.71 12.36 -1.27
N ILE A 44 12.02 13.30 -0.63
CA ILE A 44 11.71 13.21 0.81
C ILE A 44 10.95 11.94 1.19
N LEU A 45 10.11 11.42 0.30
CA LEU A 45 9.36 10.19 0.56
C LEU A 45 10.29 8.99 0.71
N GLU A 46 11.33 8.88 -0.11
CA GLU A 46 12.29 7.78 -0.03
C GLU A 46 13.18 7.88 1.23
N GLU A 47 13.57 9.09 1.61
CA GLU A 47 14.29 9.33 2.87
C GLU A 47 13.46 8.89 4.09
N LEU A 48 12.17 9.24 4.10
CA LEU A 48 11.24 8.85 5.17
C LEU A 48 10.99 7.34 5.20
N LYS A 49 10.91 6.68 4.04
CA LYS A 49 10.78 5.22 3.95
C LYS A 49 12.00 4.50 4.53
N GLU A 50 13.20 5.01 4.25
CA GLU A 50 14.42 4.45 4.83
C GLU A 50 14.42 4.58 6.35
N GLU A 51 14.03 5.73 6.87
CA GLU A 51 13.95 5.95 8.31
C GLU A 51 12.88 5.07 8.97
N ALA A 52 11.71 4.90 8.33
CA ALA A 52 10.67 3.99 8.81
C ALA A 52 11.16 2.54 8.90
N ARG A 53 11.95 2.08 7.91
CA ARG A 53 12.59 0.75 7.96
C ARG A 53 13.56 0.63 9.13
N ASN A 54 14.42 1.64 9.33
CA ASN A 54 15.41 1.67 10.41
C ASN A 54 14.77 1.59 11.80
N GLN A 55 13.58 2.20 11.95
CA GLN A 55 12.83 2.18 13.20
C GLN A 55 11.89 0.96 13.34
N GLY A 56 11.85 0.05 12.36
CA GLY A 56 10.99 -1.13 12.40
C GLY A 56 9.50 -0.83 12.23
N LEU A 57 9.17 0.27 11.54
CA LEU A 57 7.81 0.70 11.21
C LEU A 57 7.43 0.39 9.75
N TRP A 58 7.95 -0.70 9.20
CA TRP A 58 7.74 -1.10 7.80
C TRP A 58 6.84 -2.33 7.70
N ASN A 59 5.92 -2.34 6.72
CA ASN A 59 4.97 -3.44 6.50
C ASN A 59 4.12 -3.80 7.73
N LEU A 60 3.59 -2.82 8.45
CA LEU A 60 2.79 -3.03 9.66
C LEU A 60 1.46 -3.75 9.39
N PHE A 61 1.02 -3.77 8.15
CA PHE A 61 -0.14 -4.52 7.67
C PHE A 61 0.21 -6.01 7.43
N LEU A 62 -0.55 -6.71 6.63
CA LEU A 62 -0.44 -8.11 6.23
C LEU A 62 -0.75 -9.06 7.39
N PRO A 63 -2.05 -9.20 7.73
CA PRO A 63 -2.49 -10.03 8.83
C PRO A 63 -2.19 -11.51 8.55
N GLU A 64 -1.97 -12.27 9.62
CA GLU A 64 -1.75 -13.72 9.57
C GLU A 64 -0.54 -14.18 8.72
N SER A 65 0.42 -13.29 8.46
CA SER A 65 1.64 -13.59 7.70
C SER A 65 2.90 -13.27 8.50
N GLU A 66 3.90 -14.14 8.40
CA GLU A 66 5.24 -13.90 8.96
C GLU A 66 5.99 -12.75 8.26
N ARG A 67 5.51 -12.31 7.09
CA ARG A 67 6.06 -11.18 6.33
C ARG A 67 5.53 -9.83 6.79
N GLY A 68 4.46 -9.81 7.58
CA GLY A 68 3.88 -8.62 8.19
C GLY A 68 4.32 -8.44 9.64
N ALA A 69 3.73 -7.48 10.34
CA ALA A 69 3.98 -7.22 11.74
C ALA A 69 3.28 -8.23 12.70
N GLY A 70 2.51 -9.18 12.17
CA GLY A 70 1.75 -10.15 12.97
C GLY A 70 0.66 -9.52 13.83
N LEU A 71 0.08 -8.41 13.36
CA LEU A 71 -1.03 -7.73 14.00
C LEU A 71 -2.36 -8.29 13.50
N THR A 72 -3.37 -8.30 14.35
CA THR A 72 -4.75 -8.47 13.91
C THR A 72 -5.23 -7.21 13.20
N ASN A 73 -6.32 -7.29 12.42
CA ASN A 73 -6.93 -6.12 11.79
C ASN A 73 -7.40 -5.08 12.82
N GLU A 74 -7.85 -5.51 13.99
CA GLU A 74 -8.25 -4.63 15.10
C GLU A 74 -7.04 -3.85 15.63
N GLU A 75 -5.93 -4.52 15.90
CA GLU A 75 -4.68 -3.90 16.35
C GLU A 75 -4.12 -2.93 15.30
N TYR A 76 -4.12 -3.33 14.03
CA TYR A 76 -3.64 -2.49 12.93
C TYR A 76 -4.51 -1.25 12.70
N ALA A 77 -5.82 -1.31 12.96
CA ALA A 77 -6.73 -0.18 12.79
C ALA A 77 -6.30 1.06 13.60
N HIS A 78 -5.75 0.86 14.80
CA HIS A 78 -5.23 1.96 15.63
C HIS A 78 -4.00 2.64 15.00
N LEU A 79 -3.17 1.90 14.28
CA LEU A 79 -2.03 2.45 13.54
C LEU A 79 -2.49 3.17 12.28
N CYS A 80 -3.53 2.66 11.60
CA CYS A 80 -4.14 3.32 10.44
C CYS A 80 -4.70 4.69 10.79
N GLU A 81 -5.30 4.87 11.97
CA GLU A 81 -5.82 6.16 12.44
C GLU A 81 -4.69 7.21 12.54
N ILE A 82 -3.51 6.80 13.01
CA ILE A 82 -2.35 7.69 13.13
C ILE A 82 -1.80 8.03 11.75
N MET A 83 -1.53 7.02 10.91
CA MET A 83 -1.02 7.22 9.54
C MET A 83 -1.99 8.05 8.69
N GLY A 84 -3.29 7.85 8.86
CA GLY A 84 -4.33 8.55 8.12
C GLY A 84 -4.44 10.07 8.39
N ARG A 85 -3.70 10.60 9.37
CA ARG A 85 -3.67 12.05 9.66
C ARG A 85 -2.98 12.86 8.56
N VAL A 86 -2.07 12.23 7.80
CA VAL A 86 -1.35 12.83 6.67
C VAL A 86 -1.47 11.92 5.44
N SER A 87 -1.83 12.50 4.29
CA SER A 87 -2.23 11.74 3.10
C SER A 87 -1.17 10.81 2.53
N PHE A 88 0.12 11.13 2.69
CA PHE A 88 1.22 10.31 2.19
C PHE A 88 1.85 9.39 3.24
N ALA A 89 1.49 9.55 4.52
CA ALA A 89 2.16 8.82 5.59
C ALA A 89 2.01 7.29 5.46
N GLY A 90 0.84 6.80 5.02
CA GLY A 90 0.67 5.36 4.78
C GLY A 90 1.71 4.78 3.81
N GLU A 91 2.14 5.55 2.81
CA GLU A 91 3.18 5.12 1.88
C GLU A 91 4.56 5.05 2.51
N VAL A 92 4.89 5.95 3.44
CA VAL A 92 6.15 5.94 4.19
C VAL A 92 6.37 4.61 4.91
N PHE A 93 5.30 4.00 5.39
CA PHE A 93 5.33 2.72 6.12
C PHE A 93 5.03 1.50 5.23
N ASN A 94 4.97 1.67 3.91
CA ASN A 94 4.50 0.66 2.95
C ASN A 94 3.11 0.09 3.30
N CYS A 95 2.26 0.93 3.84
CA CYS A 95 0.90 0.60 4.29
C CYS A 95 -0.17 1.32 3.46
N ASN A 96 0.14 1.67 2.21
CA ASN A 96 -0.73 2.45 1.34
C ASN A 96 -1.56 1.55 0.41
N ALA A 97 -2.80 1.95 0.17
CA ALA A 97 -3.61 1.35 -0.88
C ALA A 97 -3.19 1.90 -2.27
N PRO A 98 -3.26 1.10 -3.34
CA PRO A 98 -3.79 -0.27 -3.42
C PRO A 98 -2.78 -1.38 -3.09
N ASP A 99 -1.52 -1.05 -2.83
CA ASP A 99 -0.43 -2.02 -2.66
C ASP A 99 -0.72 -3.03 -1.55
N THR A 100 -1.25 -2.58 -0.41
CA THR A 100 -1.58 -3.47 0.72
C THR A 100 -2.55 -4.58 0.31
N GLY A 101 -3.63 -4.24 -0.39
CA GLY A 101 -4.60 -5.22 -0.88
C GLY A 101 -4.02 -6.16 -1.93
N ASN A 102 -3.19 -5.65 -2.84
CA ASN A 102 -2.52 -6.43 -3.86
C ASN A 102 -1.49 -7.39 -3.24
N MET A 103 -0.69 -6.92 -2.28
CA MET A 103 0.27 -7.76 -1.54
C MET A 103 -0.44 -8.86 -0.76
N GLU A 104 -1.54 -8.55 -0.07
CA GLU A 104 -2.33 -9.56 0.65
C GLU A 104 -2.92 -10.60 -0.30
N THR A 105 -3.40 -10.17 -1.47
CA THR A 105 -3.92 -11.09 -2.49
C THR A 105 -2.85 -12.04 -3.00
N ILE A 106 -1.64 -11.53 -3.30
CA ILE A 106 -0.54 -12.35 -3.78
C ILE A 106 -0.05 -13.29 -2.66
N GLU A 107 0.02 -12.80 -1.41
CA GLU A 107 0.42 -13.63 -0.27
C GLU A 107 -0.51 -14.82 -0.06
N ARG A 108 -1.82 -14.61 -0.16
CA ARG A 108 -2.81 -15.66 0.06
C ARG A 108 -2.98 -16.62 -1.10
N TYR A 109 -2.90 -16.14 -2.34
CA TYR A 109 -3.33 -16.87 -3.53
C TYR A 109 -2.23 -17.05 -4.57
N GLY A 110 -1.14 -16.29 -4.50
CA GLY A 110 -0.02 -16.40 -5.42
C GLY A 110 0.78 -17.71 -5.21
N ASN A 111 1.28 -18.27 -6.31
CA ASN A 111 2.28 -19.33 -6.25
C ASN A 111 3.68 -18.76 -5.91
N ASP A 112 4.67 -19.64 -5.69
CA ASP A 112 6.01 -19.23 -5.28
C ASP A 112 6.69 -18.31 -6.31
N GLU A 113 6.50 -18.56 -7.61
CA GLU A 113 7.05 -17.73 -8.68
C GLU A 113 6.44 -16.30 -8.66
N GLN A 114 5.12 -16.20 -8.50
CA GLN A 114 4.41 -14.91 -8.38
C GLN A 114 4.83 -14.16 -7.10
N LYS A 115 5.05 -14.86 -6.00
CA LYS A 115 5.53 -14.25 -4.75
C LYS A 115 6.97 -13.72 -4.90
N GLU A 116 7.86 -14.45 -5.53
CA GLU A 116 9.21 -13.96 -5.81
C GLU A 116 9.20 -12.78 -6.79
N GLN A 117 8.42 -12.88 -7.85
CA GLN A 117 8.40 -11.86 -8.91
C GLN A 117 7.72 -10.56 -8.49
N TRP A 118 6.64 -10.63 -7.71
CA TRP A 118 5.78 -9.47 -7.42
C TRP A 118 5.68 -9.11 -5.95
N LEU A 119 5.43 -10.09 -5.06
CA LEU A 119 5.24 -9.81 -3.65
C LEU A 119 6.51 -9.31 -2.98
N LYS A 120 7.63 -9.97 -3.25
CA LYS A 120 8.91 -9.64 -2.63
C LYS A 120 9.37 -8.21 -2.93
N PRO A 121 9.39 -7.73 -4.19
CA PRO A 121 9.74 -6.34 -4.48
C PRO A 121 8.66 -5.34 -3.99
N LEU A 122 7.38 -5.70 -3.94
CA LEU A 122 6.34 -4.87 -3.32
C LEU A 122 6.58 -4.71 -1.81
N LEU A 123 6.86 -5.79 -1.10
CA LEU A 123 7.18 -5.75 0.34
C LEU A 123 8.50 -5.00 0.62
N ALA A 124 9.45 -5.05 -0.30
CA ALA A 124 10.67 -4.25 -0.23
C ALA A 124 10.44 -2.77 -0.56
N GLY A 125 9.31 -2.41 -1.15
CA GLY A 125 9.01 -1.06 -1.62
C GLY A 125 9.79 -0.65 -2.88
N GLU A 126 10.34 -1.62 -3.61
CA GLU A 126 11.09 -1.42 -4.85
C GLU A 126 10.17 -1.12 -6.04
N ILE A 127 8.97 -1.68 -6.01
CA ILE A 127 7.93 -1.45 -7.00
C ILE A 127 6.62 -1.04 -6.32
N ARG A 128 5.73 -0.45 -7.11
CA ARG A 128 4.37 -0.10 -6.72
C ARG A 128 3.38 -0.88 -7.58
N SER A 129 2.14 -0.84 -7.20
CA SER A 129 1.06 -1.49 -7.94
C SER A 129 -0.14 -0.57 -8.14
N CYS A 130 -1.05 -0.99 -9.00
CA CYS A 130 -2.35 -0.36 -9.15
C CYS A 130 -3.46 -1.42 -9.12
N PHE A 131 -4.69 -0.98 -8.89
CA PHE A 131 -5.86 -1.84 -8.93
C PHE A 131 -6.87 -1.31 -9.98
N SER A 132 -7.04 -2.05 -11.05
CA SER A 132 -7.91 -1.70 -12.17
C SER A 132 -9.29 -2.32 -11.99
N MET A 133 -10.14 -1.70 -11.17
CA MET A 133 -11.51 -2.15 -10.91
C MET A 133 -12.53 -1.37 -11.75
N THR A 134 -12.45 -0.05 -11.69
CA THR A 134 -13.48 0.85 -12.22
C THR A 134 -13.55 0.81 -13.75
N GLU A 135 -14.77 0.79 -14.28
CA GLU A 135 -15.08 0.86 -15.71
C GLU A 135 -15.90 2.11 -16.02
N PRO A 136 -15.72 2.75 -17.20
CA PRO A 136 -16.42 4.00 -17.51
C PRO A 136 -17.93 3.83 -17.71
N ASP A 137 -18.36 2.67 -18.21
CA ASP A 137 -19.73 2.47 -18.72
C ASP A 137 -20.67 1.79 -17.70
N VAL A 138 -20.15 1.27 -16.60
CA VAL A 138 -20.93 0.51 -15.60
C VAL A 138 -20.56 0.85 -14.17
N ALA A 139 -21.46 0.60 -13.24
CA ALA A 139 -21.22 0.71 -11.81
C ALA A 139 -20.34 -0.44 -11.30
N SER A 140 -19.07 -0.44 -11.66
CA SER A 140 -18.12 -1.54 -11.48
C SER A 140 -17.61 -1.71 -10.04
N SER A 141 -17.99 -0.84 -9.11
CA SER A 141 -17.82 -1.07 -7.66
C SER A 141 -18.65 -2.27 -7.17
N ASP A 142 -19.76 -2.55 -7.84
CA ASP A 142 -20.43 -3.82 -7.75
C ASP A 142 -19.76 -4.79 -8.75
N ALA A 143 -19.02 -5.74 -8.24
CA ALA A 143 -18.27 -6.70 -9.06
C ALA A 143 -19.15 -7.54 -9.99
N THR A 144 -20.46 -7.64 -9.73
CA THR A 144 -21.41 -8.33 -10.62
C THR A 144 -21.71 -7.54 -11.89
N ASN A 145 -21.40 -6.24 -11.92
CA ASN A 145 -21.60 -5.36 -13.08
C ASN A 145 -20.34 -5.22 -13.96
N ILE A 146 -19.20 -5.76 -13.56
CA ILE A 146 -17.96 -5.67 -14.33
C ILE A 146 -18.14 -6.31 -15.70
N GLN A 147 -17.79 -5.59 -16.77
CA GLN A 147 -17.88 -6.04 -18.16
C GLN A 147 -16.52 -6.41 -18.76
N CYS A 148 -15.41 -6.01 -18.13
CA CYS A 148 -14.09 -6.46 -18.56
C CYS A 148 -14.01 -7.98 -18.44
N GLU A 149 -13.80 -8.63 -19.56
CA GLU A 149 -13.80 -10.09 -19.68
C GLU A 149 -12.37 -10.63 -19.52
N ILE A 150 -12.24 -11.74 -18.78
CA ILE A 150 -11.02 -12.56 -18.76
C ILE A 150 -11.42 -13.95 -19.26
N ARG A 151 -10.89 -14.34 -20.43
CA ARG A 151 -11.20 -15.62 -21.06
C ARG A 151 -9.94 -16.45 -21.21
N ARG A 152 -10.00 -17.72 -20.81
CA ARG A 152 -8.90 -18.65 -21.02
C ARG A 152 -8.90 -19.16 -22.44
N GLU A 153 -7.77 -19.06 -23.14
CA GLU A 153 -7.52 -19.60 -24.46
C GLU A 153 -6.24 -20.47 -24.44
N GLY A 154 -6.40 -21.78 -24.32
CA GLY A 154 -5.27 -22.69 -24.13
C GLY A 154 -4.56 -22.47 -22.79
N ASP A 155 -3.28 -22.10 -22.85
CA ASP A 155 -2.44 -21.81 -21.67
C ASP A 155 -2.34 -20.30 -21.34
N GLU A 156 -3.06 -19.45 -22.07
CA GLU A 156 -3.08 -18.02 -21.91
C GLU A 156 -4.44 -17.52 -21.42
N TYR A 157 -4.46 -16.28 -20.88
CA TYR A 157 -5.65 -15.53 -20.58
C TYR A 157 -5.73 -14.30 -21.46
N VAL A 158 -6.86 -14.14 -22.18
CA VAL A 158 -7.16 -12.95 -22.95
C VAL A 158 -8.04 -12.04 -22.12
N ILE A 159 -7.53 -10.81 -21.87
CA ILE A 159 -8.23 -9.77 -21.13
C ILE A 159 -8.73 -8.73 -22.13
N ASN A 160 -10.03 -8.42 -22.11
CA ASN A 160 -10.63 -7.44 -23.02
C ASN A 160 -11.63 -6.56 -22.27
N GLY A 161 -11.40 -5.24 -22.31
CA GLY A 161 -12.23 -4.24 -21.64
C GLY A 161 -11.50 -2.91 -21.45
N THR A 162 -12.22 -1.93 -20.90
CA THR A 162 -11.67 -0.61 -20.61
C THR A 162 -11.76 -0.35 -19.10
N LYS A 163 -10.65 0.03 -18.50
CA LYS A 163 -10.55 0.44 -17.11
C LYS A 163 -10.14 1.91 -17.00
N TRP A 164 -10.58 2.60 -15.96
CA TRP A 164 -10.17 3.95 -15.66
C TRP A 164 -10.00 4.17 -14.15
N TRP A 165 -9.52 5.34 -13.74
CA TRP A 165 -9.28 5.69 -12.35
C TRP A 165 -8.36 4.70 -11.61
N SER A 166 -7.47 4.02 -12.33
CA SER A 166 -6.50 3.08 -11.77
C SER A 166 -5.42 3.85 -11.02
N SER A 167 -5.68 4.19 -9.74
CA SER A 167 -4.75 4.93 -8.91
C SER A 167 -3.42 4.21 -8.82
N GLY A 168 -2.34 4.96 -9.02
CA GLY A 168 -0.99 4.41 -9.04
C GLY A 168 -0.46 4.02 -10.42
N ALA A 169 -1.33 3.81 -11.45
CA ALA A 169 -0.90 3.33 -12.77
C ALA A 169 0.04 4.30 -13.52
N MET A 170 0.07 5.57 -13.14
CA MET A 170 0.99 6.58 -13.72
C MET A 170 2.28 6.73 -12.92
N ASN A 171 2.45 6.00 -11.83
CA ASN A 171 3.68 6.00 -11.07
C ASN A 171 4.78 5.28 -11.85
N GLU A 172 5.97 5.84 -11.90
CA GLU A 172 7.10 5.30 -12.66
C GLU A 172 7.60 3.92 -12.16
N HIS A 173 7.29 3.57 -10.91
CA HIS A 173 7.61 2.28 -10.32
C HIS A 173 6.46 1.26 -10.37
N CYS A 174 5.31 1.62 -10.97
CA CYS A 174 4.18 0.70 -11.13
C CYS A 174 4.42 -0.33 -12.23
#